data_3ca8477d9aee234f3ea3122438bb1b7b
#
_entry.id   3ca8477d9aee234f3ea3122438bb1b7b
#
_cell.length_a   1.000
_cell.length_b   1.000
_cell.length_c   1.000
_cell.angle_alpha   90.00
_cell.angle_beta   90.00
_cell.angle_gamma   90.00
#
_symmetry.space_group_name_H-M   'P 1'
#
loop_
_entity.id
_entity.type
_entity.pdbx_description
1 polymer ?
#
loop_
_entity_poly.entity_id
_entity_poly.type
_entity_poly.pdbx_seq_one_letter_code
_entity_poly.pdbx_strand_id
1 'polypeptide(L)'
;MGSPLERPEDDWWDRAINRRESIWLGVSGLWSIIIFGWMSAFTRIGDQNPIGETFRVSATEYQEKVQAYKDAAAQEGDALVPDGTDVFIAAYRFNWDGTPVVLETGTEYDFHLSSYDVQHGFSIRPEHALSKQMNFQVLPGYEWVLPMTFDEPGTYHVVCNEFCGTGHRSMHGRIEVV
;
A
#
# COMPACT_ATOMS: atom_id res chain seq x y z
N MET A 1 -26.76 -41.03 3.54
CA MET A 1 -25.68 -40.08 3.15
C MET A 1 -24.40 -40.64 3.72
N GLY A 2 -23.40 -40.96 2.89
CA GLY A 2 -22.10 -41.41 3.35
C GLY A 2 -21.37 -40.29 4.12
N SER A 3 -20.38 -40.65 4.91
CA SER A 3 -19.51 -39.71 5.59
C SER A 3 -18.69 -38.88 4.58
N PRO A 4 -18.50 -37.57 4.78
CA PRO A 4 -17.61 -36.78 3.91
C PRO A 4 -16.14 -37.22 3.95
N LEU A 5 -15.80 -38.14 4.88
CA LEU A 5 -14.47 -38.74 5.02
C LEU A 5 -14.36 -40.12 4.34
N GLU A 6 -15.47 -40.65 3.80
CA GLU A 6 -15.41 -41.89 3.02
C GLU A 6 -14.82 -41.60 1.64
N ARG A 7 -13.94 -42.50 1.21
CA ARG A 7 -13.37 -42.46 -0.14
C ARG A 7 -14.50 -42.54 -1.16
N PRO A 8 -14.53 -41.67 -2.20
CA PRO A 8 -15.48 -41.81 -3.30
C PRO A 8 -15.34 -43.16 -4.00
N GLU A 9 -16.38 -43.62 -4.68
CA GLU A 9 -16.31 -44.78 -5.54
C GLU A 9 -15.23 -44.54 -6.62
N ASP A 10 -14.51 -45.63 -7.00
CA ASP A 10 -13.33 -45.53 -7.88
C ASP A 10 -13.65 -45.03 -9.30
N ASP A 11 -14.93 -45.00 -9.69
CA ASP A 11 -15.44 -44.55 -10.99
C ASP A 11 -16.28 -43.27 -10.93
N TRP A 12 -16.21 -42.50 -9.83
CA TRP A 12 -17.06 -41.31 -9.63
C TRP A 12 -16.90 -40.25 -10.73
N TRP A 13 -15.71 -40.19 -11.39
CA TRP A 13 -15.43 -39.26 -12.51
C TRP A 13 -15.99 -39.76 -13.87
N ASP A 14 -16.35 -41.05 -14.03
CA ASP A 14 -16.91 -41.61 -15.25
C ASP A 14 -18.44 -41.52 -15.31
N ARG A 15 -19.05 -41.01 -14.25
CA ARG A 15 -20.52 -40.83 -14.20
C ARG A 15 -20.97 -39.73 -15.14
N ALA A 16 -22.03 -39.99 -15.89
CA ALA A 16 -22.69 -38.97 -16.71
C ALA A 16 -23.17 -37.80 -15.85
N ILE A 17 -22.85 -36.61 -16.28
CA ILE A 17 -23.28 -35.35 -15.63
C ILE A 17 -24.80 -35.28 -15.61
N ASN A 18 -25.37 -35.15 -14.42
CA ASN A 18 -26.82 -34.99 -14.28
C ASN A 18 -27.26 -33.52 -14.51
N ARG A 19 -28.57 -33.30 -14.67
CA ARG A 19 -29.14 -31.97 -14.92
C ARG A 19 -28.74 -30.92 -13.85
N ARG A 20 -28.62 -31.32 -12.60
CA ARG A 20 -28.25 -30.42 -11.50
C ARG A 20 -26.79 -29.98 -11.63
N GLU A 21 -25.90 -30.93 -11.91
CA GLU A 21 -24.50 -30.67 -12.14
C GLU A 21 -24.26 -29.82 -13.38
N SER A 22 -25.01 -30.05 -14.46
CA SER A 22 -24.96 -29.20 -15.67
C SER A 22 -25.35 -27.75 -15.38
N ILE A 23 -26.39 -27.53 -14.54
CA ILE A 23 -26.77 -26.19 -14.10
C ILE A 23 -25.64 -25.55 -13.28
N TRP A 24 -25.07 -26.28 -12.33
CA TRP A 24 -23.96 -25.77 -11.52
C TRP A 24 -22.72 -25.42 -12.34
N LEU A 25 -22.37 -26.26 -13.31
CA LEU A 25 -21.27 -25.99 -14.24
C LEU A 25 -21.54 -24.74 -15.08
N GLY A 26 -22.78 -24.61 -15.58
CA GLY A 26 -23.18 -23.44 -16.33
C GLY A 26 -23.11 -22.14 -15.51
N VAL A 27 -23.64 -22.17 -14.27
CA VAL A 27 -23.58 -21.03 -13.36
C VAL A 27 -22.13 -20.69 -12.99
N SER A 28 -21.31 -21.69 -12.66
CA SER A 28 -19.91 -21.49 -12.32
C SER A 28 -19.10 -20.94 -13.49
N GLY A 29 -19.36 -21.45 -14.71
CA GLY A 29 -18.73 -20.93 -15.92
C GLY A 29 -19.10 -19.49 -16.21
N LEU A 30 -20.40 -19.14 -16.11
CA LEU A 30 -20.86 -17.75 -16.27
C LEU A 30 -20.23 -16.83 -15.21
N TRP A 31 -20.20 -17.26 -13.95
CA TRP A 31 -19.61 -16.50 -12.87
C TRP A 31 -18.09 -16.27 -13.09
N SER A 32 -17.40 -17.30 -13.54
CA SER A 32 -15.98 -17.18 -13.91
C SER A 32 -15.75 -16.15 -15.01
N ILE A 33 -16.58 -16.16 -16.06
CA ILE A 33 -16.48 -15.18 -17.16
C ILE A 33 -16.70 -13.76 -16.61
N ILE A 34 -17.69 -13.57 -15.73
CA ILE A 34 -17.98 -12.26 -15.12
C ILE A 34 -16.78 -11.78 -14.31
N ILE A 35 -16.22 -12.62 -13.44
CA ILE A 35 -15.09 -12.25 -12.57
C ILE A 35 -13.83 -11.94 -13.40
N PHE A 36 -13.44 -12.83 -14.32
CA PHE A 36 -12.25 -12.61 -15.15
C PHE A 36 -12.42 -11.43 -16.11
N GLY A 37 -13.63 -11.23 -16.63
CA GLY A 37 -13.98 -10.06 -17.42
C GLY A 37 -13.86 -8.77 -16.61
N TRP A 38 -14.38 -8.77 -15.38
CA TRP A 38 -14.24 -7.66 -14.45
C TRP A 38 -12.78 -7.36 -14.10
N MET A 39 -11.99 -8.39 -13.75
CA MET A 39 -10.57 -8.23 -13.46
C MET A 39 -9.82 -7.58 -14.63
N SER A 40 -10.10 -8.04 -15.85
CA SER A 40 -9.50 -7.47 -17.07
C SER A 40 -9.95 -6.04 -17.35
N ALA A 41 -11.20 -5.70 -17.06
CA ALA A 41 -11.72 -4.33 -17.20
C ALA A 41 -11.13 -3.43 -16.10
N PHE A 42 -11.03 -3.91 -14.87
CA PHE A 42 -10.52 -3.14 -13.73
C PHE A 42 -9.09 -2.65 -13.93
N THR A 43 -8.24 -3.41 -14.63
CA THR A 43 -6.88 -2.96 -14.97
C THR A 43 -6.84 -1.69 -15.85
N ARG A 44 -7.97 -1.30 -16.45
CA ARG A 44 -8.06 -0.12 -17.33
C ARG A 44 -8.92 1.01 -16.77
N ILE A 45 -9.90 0.67 -15.91
CA ILE A 45 -10.91 1.62 -15.42
C ILE A 45 -10.87 1.79 -13.89
N GLY A 46 -10.17 0.91 -13.18
CA GLY A 46 -10.03 0.99 -11.72
C GLY A 46 -8.87 1.88 -11.32
N ASP A 47 -8.98 2.44 -10.12
CA ASP A 47 -7.88 3.16 -9.50
C ASP A 47 -6.75 2.19 -9.18
N GLN A 48 -5.56 2.48 -9.66
CA GLN A 48 -4.37 1.68 -9.41
C GLN A 48 -3.54 2.30 -8.29
N ASN A 49 -2.82 1.47 -7.55
CA ASN A 49 -1.79 1.98 -6.65
C ASN A 49 -0.71 2.73 -7.48
N PRO A 50 -0.14 3.81 -6.94
CA PRO A 50 0.95 4.50 -7.59
C PRO A 50 2.11 3.53 -7.86
N ILE A 51 2.70 3.65 -9.04
CA ILE A 51 3.86 2.87 -9.47
C ILE A 51 4.95 3.87 -9.81
N GLY A 52 6.14 3.67 -9.27
CA GLY A 52 7.27 4.52 -9.51
C GLY A 52 8.58 3.77 -9.66
N GLU A 53 9.66 4.51 -9.69
CA GLU A 53 11.00 3.97 -9.85
C GLU A 53 11.52 3.35 -8.55
N THR A 54 12.51 2.45 -8.69
CA THR A 54 13.16 1.80 -7.55
C THR A 54 14.67 1.83 -7.72
N PHE A 55 15.38 2.31 -6.70
CA PHE A 55 16.82 2.43 -6.69
C PHE A 55 17.44 1.58 -5.57
N ARG A 56 18.70 1.21 -5.72
CA ARG A 56 19.51 0.66 -4.63
C ARG A 56 20.12 1.82 -3.84
N VAL A 57 19.96 1.78 -2.52
CA VAL A 57 20.49 2.80 -1.61
C VAL A 57 20.92 2.13 -0.30
N SER A 58 22.02 2.56 0.29
CA SER A 58 22.37 2.15 1.65
C SER A 58 21.56 2.94 2.68
N ALA A 59 21.41 2.40 3.90
CA ALA A 59 20.72 3.10 4.98
C ALA A 59 21.38 4.46 5.29
N THR A 60 22.70 4.52 5.29
CA THR A 60 23.46 5.76 5.54
C THR A 60 23.22 6.81 4.45
N GLU A 61 23.30 6.40 3.18
CA GLU A 61 23.05 7.29 2.04
C GLU A 61 21.61 7.82 2.05
N TYR A 62 20.64 6.97 2.38
CA TYR A 62 19.25 7.41 2.47
C TYR A 62 19.02 8.33 3.66
N GLN A 63 19.70 8.10 4.78
CA GLN A 63 19.66 9.00 5.93
C GLN A 63 20.21 10.40 5.60
N GLU A 64 21.27 10.48 4.79
CA GLU A 64 21.82 11.75 4.29
C GLU A 64 20.81 12.49 3.41
N LYS A 65 20.09 11.77 2.53
CA LYS A 65 19.00 12.35 1.70
C LYS A 65 17.87 12.91 2.55
N VAL A 66 17.38 12.14 3.53
CA VAL A 66 16.31 12.59 4.45
C VAL A 66 16.79 13.80 5.26
N GLN A 67 18.03 13.81 5.72
CA GLN A 67 18.56 14.96 6.46
C GLN A 67 18.66 16.20 5.57
N ALA A 68 19.16 16.07 4.35
CA ALA A 68 19.23 17.18 3.38
C ALA A 68 17.83 17.74 3.06
N TYR A 69 16.83 16.86 2.89
CA TYR A 69 15.43 17.24 2.73
C TYR A 69 14.91 18.05 3.93
N LYS A 70 15.16 17.58 5.16
CA LYS A 70 14.75 18.27 6.39
C LYS A 70 15.43 19.64 6.56
N ASP A 71 16.68 19.74 6.14
CA ASP A 71 17.46 20.99 6.22
C ASP A 71 16.98 22.02 5.19
N ALA A 72 16.47 21.59 4.03
CA ALA A 72 15.91 22.44 2.99
C ALA A 72 14.44 22.85 3.26
N ALA A 73 13.67 21.97 3.91
CA ALA A 73 12.26 22.21 4.19
C ALA A 73 12.01 23.39 5.14
N ALA A 74 10.97 24.15 4.88
CA ALA A 74 10.49 25.14 5.84
C ALA A 74 9.78 24.45 7.01
N GLN A 75 9.62 25.16 8.13
CA GLN A 75 8.96 24.63 9.33
C GLN A 75 7.63 25.34 9.55
N GLU A 76 6.56 24.55 9.68
CA GLU A 76 5.25 25.03 10.11
C GLU A 76 4.81 24.27 11.37
N GLY A 77 4.99 24.89 12.53
CA GLY A 77 4.81 24.21 13.82
C GLY A 77 5.80 23.08 14.02
N ASP A 78 5.29 21.85 14.11
CA ASP A 78 6.08 20.61 14.21
C ASP A 78 6.26 19.90 12.86
N ALA A 79 5.67 20.44 11.77
CA ALA A 79 5.66 19.83 10.47
C ALA A 79 6.66 20.46 9.49
N LEU A 80 7.12 19.68 8.54
CA LEU A 80 7.98 20.07 7.43
C LEU A 80 7.12 20.54 6.26
N VAL A 81 7.51 21.64 5.62
CA VAL A 81 6.94 22.09 4.33
C VAL A 81 8.03 21.90 3.27
N PRO A 82 7.85 20.97 2.32
CA PRO A 82 8.87 20.69 1.29
C PRO A 82 9.25 21.93 0.48
N ASP A 83 10.52 22.07 0.11
CA ASP A 83 11.01 23.14 -0.81
C ASP A 83 10.82 22.71 -2.29
N GLY A 84 9.81 21.93 -2.58
CA GLY A 84 9.54 21.38 -3.90
C GLY A 84 8.54 20.26 -3.83
N THR A 85 8.61 19.34 -4.81
CA THR A 85 7.69 18.20 -4.90
C THR A 85 8.28 16.88 -4.38
N ASP A 86 9.55 16.84 -4.02
CA ASP A 86 10.17 15.65 -3.44
C ASP A 86 9.92 15.57 -1.93
N VAL A 87 9.37 14.46 -1.47
CA VAL A 87 9.08 14.18 -0.05
C VAL A 87 9.82 12.93 0.39
N PHE A 88 10.79 13.07 1.28
CA PHE A 88 11.60 11.94 1.76
C PHE A 88 11.11 11.45 3.12
N ILE A 89 10.69 10.19 3.17
CA ILE A 89 10.24 9.53 4.40
C ILE A 89 11.00 8.23 4.60
N ALA A 90 11.63 8.08 5.76
CA ALA A 90 12.28 6.84 6.16
C ALA A 90 11.57 6.16 7.31
N ALA A 91 11.38 4.85 7.18
CA ALA A 91 10.91 4.00 8.27
C ALA A 91 12.09 3.55 9.14
N TYR A 92 11.89 3.52 10.47
CA TYR A 92 12.78 2.87 11.42
C TYR A 92 12.00 2.47 12.68
N ARG A 93 12.56 1.62 13.52
CA ARG A 93 11.90 1.17 14.77
C ARG A 93 11.87 2.30 15.82
N PHE A 94 10.74 2.88 16.18
CA PHE A 94 9.36 2.59 15.75
C PHE A 94 8.73 3.92 15.35
N ASN A 95 9.27 4.55 14.32
CA ASN A 95 8.89 5.91 13.93
C ASN A 95 9.12 6.13 12.41
N TRP A 96 8.72 7.31 11.96
CA TRP A 96 8.88 7.78 10.59
C TRP A 96 9.73 9.06 10.59
N ASP A 97 10.92 9.02 10.00
CA ASP A 97 11.74 10.22 9.78
C ASP A 97 11.25 10.95 8.52
N GLY A 98 11.23 12.28 8.54
CA GLY A 98 10.66 13.10 7.48
C GLY A 98 9.16 13.39 7.64
N THR A 99 8.56 13.06 8.77
CA THR A 99 7.17 13.41 9.14
C THR A 99 7.13 14.12 10.49
N PRO A 100 6.09 14.92 10.82
CA PRO A 100 4.96 15.33 9.97
C PRO A 100 5.34 16.21 8.79
N VAL A 101 4.52 16.18 7.72
CA VAL A 101 4.72 17.02 6.53
C VAL A 101 3.42 17.70 6.13
N VAL A 102 3.49 18.96 5.66
CA VAL A 102 2.36 19.72 5.11
C VAL A 102 2.50 19.76 3.59
N LEU A 103 1.43 19.41 2.90
CA LEU A 103 1.36 19.34 1.44
C LEU A 103 0.16 20.13 0.91
N GLU A 104 0.22 20.56 -0.34
CA GLU A 104 -0.85 21.29 -1.00
C GLU A 104 -1.79 20.32 -1.73
N THR A 105 -3.11 20.56 -1.60
CA THR A 105 -4.15 19.79 -2.34
C THR A 105 -3.94 19.92 -3.85
N GLY A 106 -4.07 18.78 -4.55
CA GLY A 106 -4.00 18.71 -6.01
C GLY A 106 -2.59 18.81 -6.59
N THR A 107 -1.56 18.96 -5.76
CA THR A 107 -0.17 18.96 -6.19
C THR A 107 0.35 17.52 -6.19
N GLU A 108 1.01 17.11 -7.29
CA GLU A 108 1.69 15.82 -7.36
C GLU A 108 3.05 15.91 -6.67
N TYR A 109 3.29 15.00 -5.72
CA TYR A 109 4.53 14.87 -4.99
C TYR A 109 5.18 13.52 -5.26
N ASP A 110 6.50 13.49 -5.42
CA ASP A 110 7.30 12.28 -5.50
C ASP A 110 7.73 11.85 -4.09
N PHE A 111 7.08 10.80 -3.58
CA PHE A 111 7.41 10.23 -2.28
C PHE A 111 8.57 9.25 -2.39
N HIS A 112 9.71 9.64 -1.86
CA HIS A 112 10.88 8.81 -1.68
C HIS A 112 10.74 8.02 -0.39
N LEU A 113 10.65 6.70 -0.49
CA LEU A 113 10.39 5.81 0.63
C LEU A 113 11.50 4.79 0.79
N SER A 114 12.02 4.64 2.00
CA SER A 114 13.00 3.59 2.36
C SER A 114 12.90 3.23 3.83
N SER A 115 13.72 2.28 4.26
CA SER A 115 13.87 1.90 5.67
C SER A 115 15.35 1.91 6.07
N TYR A 116 15.62 2.34 7.32
CA TYR A 116 16.98 2.31 7.87
C TYR A 116 17.36 0.95 8.47
N ASP A 117 16.41 0.11 8.85
CA ASP A 117 16.67 -1.08 9.67
C ASP A 117 16.01 -2.36 9.18
N VAL A 118 14.70 -2.47 9.21
CA VAL A 118 13.93 -3.67 8.84
C VAL A 118 12.81 -3.32 7.87
N GLN A 119 12.09 -4.31 7.40
CA GLN A 119 10.87 -4.10 6.64
C GLN A 119 9.79 -3.42 7.49
N HIS A 120 9.11 -2.43 6.89
CA HIS A 120 7.94 -1.77 7.43
C HIS A 120 6.85 -1.68 6.37
N GLY A 121 5.60 -1.48 6.79
CA GLY A 121 4.48 -1.22 5.87
C GLY A 121 4.10 0.25 5.94
N PHE A 122 4.34 1.00 4.90
CA PHE A 122 3.91 2.39 4.76
C PHE A 122 2.46 2.42 4.33
N SER A 123 1.57 2.78 5.24
CA SER A 123 0.13 2.90 4.96
C SER A 123 -0.34 4.32 5.20
N ILE A 124 -0.86 4.96 4.15
CA ILE A 124 -1.52 6.27 4.24
C ILE A 124 -3.02 6.06 4.37
N ARG A 125 -3.64 6.73 5.36
CA ARG A 125 -5.06 6.62 5.67
C ARG A 125 -5.66 7.99 5.91
N PRO A 126 -6.55 8.50 5.04
CA PRO A 126 -7.26 9.74 5.32
C PRO A 126 -8.15 9.59 6.55
N GLU A 127 -8.11 10.55 7.46
CA GLU A 127 -8.89 10.51 8.73
C GLU A 127 -10.39 10.45 8.48
N HIS A 128 -10.87 11.15 7.47
CA HIS A 128 -12.30 11.21 7.09
C HIS A 128 -12.78 9.94 6.37
N ALA A 129 -11.88 9.08 5.89
CA ALA A 129 -12.21 7.88 5.11
C ALA A 129 -11.16 6.76 5.30
N LEU A 130 -11.07 6.22 6.51
CA LEU A 130 -10.06 5.21 6.89
C LEU A 130 -10.05 3.94 6.03
N SER A 131 -11.14 3.66 5.29
CA SER A 131 -11.21 2.57 4.33
C SER A 131 -10.49 2.86 3.01
N LYS A 132 -10.29 4.13 2.67
CA LYS A 132 -9.46 4.57 1.55
C LYS A 132 -8.01 4.58 2.01
N GLN A 133 -7.31 3.47 1.85
CA GLN A 133 -5.92 3.36 2.28
C GLN A 133 -5.05 2.84 1.14
N MET A 134 -3.86 3.42 1.04
CA MET A 134 -2.77 2.86 0.26
C MET A 134 -1.81 2.14 1.21
N ASN A 135 -1.27 1.02 0.78
CA ASN A 135 -0.26 0.28 1.54
C ASN A 135 0.92 -0.04 0.63
N PHE A 136 2.11 0.22 1.13
CA PHE A 136 3.34 -0.06 0.42
C PHE A 136 4.39 -0.66 1.37
N GLN A 137 5.12 -1.66 0.91
CA GLN A 137 6.19 -2.27 1.72
C GLN A 137 7.50 -1.52 1.48
N VAL A 138 8.12 -1.02 2.53
CA VAL A 138 9.42 -0.38 2.50
C VAL A 138 10.47 -1.27 3.13
N LEU A 139 11.56 -1.50 2.39
CA LEU A 139 12.63 -2.40 2.81
C LEU A 139 13.96 -1.65 2.88
N PRO A 140 14.86 -2.03 3.79
CA PRO A 140 16.21 -1.50 3.78
C PRO A 140 16.96 -1.91 2.49
N GLY A 141 17.83 -1.03 2.01
CA GLY A 141 18.61 -1.26 0.80
C GLY A 141 17.93 -0.86 -0.51
N TYR A 142 16.70 -0.34 -0.44
CA TYR A 142 15.93 0.14 -1.59
C TYR A 142 15.27 1.48 -1.30
N GLU A 143 15.25 2.35 -2.28
CA GLU A 143 14.46 3.58 -2.33
C GLU A 143 13.41 3.45 -3.41
N TRP A 144 12.15 3.67 -3.07
CA TRP A 144 11.04 3.75 -4.00
C TRP A 144 10.60 5.19 -4.15
N VAL A 145 10.35 5.61 -5.39
CA VAL A 145 9.81 6.93 -5.70
C VAL A 145 8.39 6.72 -6.20
N LEU A 146 7.41 7.19 -5.43
CA LEU A 146 5.99 7.01 -5.72
C LEU A 146 5.33 8.36 -5.96
N PRO A 147 4.87 8.66 -7.18
CA PRO A 147 4.08 9.86 -7.43
C PRO A 147 2.72 9.74 -6.75
N MET A 148 2.36 10.74 -5.95
CA MET A 148 1.09 10.80 -5.22
C MET A 148 0.49 12.19 -5.26
N THR A 149 -0.82 12.26 -5.48
CA THR A 149 -1.62 13.49 -5.40
C THR A 149 -2.71 13.30 -4.34
N PHE A 150 -2.94 14.34 -3.54
CA PHE A 150 -3.99 14.35 -2.53
C PHE A 150 -5.07 15.33 -2.97
N ASP A 151 -6.24 14.83 -3.33
CA ASP A 151 -7.34 15.64 -3.87
C ASP A 151 -8.23 16.26 -2.78
N GLU A 152 -8.14 15.76 -1.56
CA GLU A 152 -8.99 16.22 -0.44
C GLU A 152 -8.10 16.75 0.69
N PRO A 153 -8.35 17.98 1.18
CA PRO A 153 -7.61 18.51 2.33
C PRO A 153 -7.95 17.76 3.61
N GLY A 154 -7.02 17.71 4.54
CA GLY A 154 -7.20 17.09 5.85
C GLY A 154 -5.99 16.29 6.32
N THR A 155 -6.15 15.58 7.43
CA THR A 155 -5.12 14.77 8.05
C THR A 155 -5.09 13.37 7.44
N TYR A 156 -3.90 12.94 7.05
CA TYR A 156 -3.62 11.59 6.59
C TYR A 156 -2.65 10.92 7.55
N HIS A 157 -3.08 9.84 8.16
CA HIS A 157 -2.25 9.07 9.08
C HIS A 157 -1.29 8.16 8.32
N VAL A 158 -0.02 8.19 8.70
CA VAL A 158 0.98 7.22 8.23
C VAL A 158 1.14 6.16 9.31
N VAL A 159 0.78 4.93 8.99
CA VAL A 159 0.75 3.81 9.94
C VAL A 159 1.61 2.67 9.43
N CYS A 160 2.38 2.03 10.30
CA CYS A 160 3.09 0.82 9.95
C CYS A 160 2.14 -0.39 9.93
N ASN A 161 2.05 -1.08 8.79
CA ASN A 161 1.19 -2.26 8.59
C ASN A 161 1.94 -3.59 8.66
N GLU A 162 3.27 -3.57 8.71
CA GLU A 162 4.10 -4.76 8.79
C GLU A 162 4.76 -4.88 10.16
N PHE A 163 4.69 -6.05 10.77
CA PHE A 163 5.25 -6.25 12.09
C PHE A 163 6.77 -6.03 12.10
N CYS A 164 7.18 -4.91 12.66
CA CYS A 164 8.58 -4.47 12.74
C CYS A 164 9.23 -4.66 14.13
N GLY A 165 8.47 -5.17 15.09
CA GLY A 165 8.95 -5.43 16.46
C GLY A 165 7.97 -5.01 17.56
N THR A 166 8.42 -4.96 18.80
CA THR A 166 7.56 -4.75 19.99
C THR A 166 6.84 -3.41 20.04
N GLY A 167 7.41 -2.36 19.45
CA GLY A 167 6.82 -1.02 19.34
C GLY A 167 5.99 -0.78 18.07
N HIS A 168 5.76 -1.80 17.24
CA HIS A 168 5.01 -1.70 16.00
C HIS A 168 3.68 -0.95 16.12
N ARG A 169 2.93 -1.19 17.19
CA ARG A 169 1.61 -0.59 17.42
C ARG A 169 1.65 0.92 17.66
N SER A 170 2.78 1.47 18.05
CA SER A 170 2.97 2.92 18.29
C SER A 170 3.60 3.68 17.12
N MET A 171 3.91 2.99 16.03
CA MET A 171 4.59 3.58 14.87
C MET A 171 3.60 4.34 13.99
N HIS A 172 3.50 5.63 14.23
CA HIS A 172 2.60 6.56 13.54
C HIS A 172 3.35 7.80 13.05
N GLY A 173 2.98 8.28 11.87
CA GLY A 173 3.35 9.57 11.30
C GLY A 173 2.11 10.29 10.80
N ARG A 174 2.28 11.51 10.25
CA ARG A 174 1.19 12.36 9.81
C ARG A 174 1.58 13.16 8.58
N ILE A 175 0.63 13.29 7.65
CA ILE A 175 0.65 14.21 6.52
C ILE A 175 -0.57 15.12 6.67
N GLU A 176 -0.37 16.43 6.65
CA GLU A 176 -1.43 17.42 6.61
C GLU A 176 -1.55 17.95 5.18
N VAL A 177 -2.73 17.89 4.61
CA VAL A 177 -3.02 18.38 3.26
C VAL A 177 -3.86 19.64 3.38
N VAL A 178 -3.44 20.76 2.81
CA VAL A 178 -4.07 22.08 2.89
C VAL A 178 -4.55 22.58 1.54
#